data_d677acf29d172c7357f16515e1ba015e
#
_entry.id   d677acf29d172c7357f16515e1ba015e
#
_cell.length_a   1.000
_cell.length_b   1.000
_cell.length_c   1.000
_cell.angle_alpha   90.00
_cell.angle_beta   90.00
_cell.angle_gamma   90.00
#
_symmetry.space_group_name_H-M   'P 1'
#
loop_
_entity.id
_entity.type
_entity.pdbx_description
1 polymer ?
#
loop_
_entity_poly.entity_id
_entity_poly.type
_entity_poly.pdbx_seq_one_letter_code
_entity_poly.pdbx_strand_id
1 'polypeptide(L)'
;MKHLPFLLCLMSFLGCKAADFRSVDAETFAKVIEDTTVVRLDVRTANEYAQGHIPNALLIDVTQANFMQKAEQLLPKDKTIALYCRSGRRSKNAAMQLAQHGYQVVELNTGFNSWKGEVER
;
A
#
# COMPACT_ATOMS: atom_id res chain seq x y z
N MET A 1 34.81 21.03 18.82
CA MET A 1 34.29 21.14 18.59
C MET A 1 33.58 20.88 18.30
N LYS A 2 33.28 20.76 18.34
CA LYS A 2 32.56 20.78 18.07
C LYS A 2 31.76 20.35 17.63
N HIS A 3 31.48 20.03 17.42
CA HIS A 3 30.74 19.83 16.90
C HIS A 3 29.94 19.27 16.69
N LEU A 4 29.74 19.04 16.66
CA LEU A 4 29.04 18.76 16.36
C LEU A 4 28.18 18.35 16.43
N PRO A 5 28.10 18.49 16.90
CA PRO A 5 27.16 18.14 16.95
C PRO A 5 26.25 18.11 16.43
N PHE A 6 26.20 18.35 16.06
CA PHE A 6 25.42 18.54 15.44
C PHE A 6 25.01 17.84 14.69
N LEU A 7 25.37 17.81 14.48
CA LEU A 7 25.04 17.23 13.58
C LEU A 7 24.32 16.03 13.76
N LEU A 8 24.45 15.32 14.34
CA LEU A 8 23.83 14.41 14.67
C LEU A 8 22.52 14.41 14.71
N CYS A 9 22.31 15.09 15.08
CA CYS A 9 20.97 15.40 15.21
C CYS A 9 20.36 15.41 13.91
N LEU A 10 21.01 15.79 12.98
CA LEU A 10 20.38 15.83 11.78
C LEU A 10 19.98 14.53 11.33
N MET A 11 20.68 13.57 11.65
CA MET A 11 20.29 12.30 11.27
C MET A 11 19.04 11.91 11.86
N SER A 12 18.89 12.22 13.07
CA SER A 12 17.68 11.82 13.71
C SER A 12 16.52 12.43 13.01
N PHE A 13 16.68 13.60 12.50
CA PHE A 13 15.50 14.16 11.92
C PHE A 13 15.19 13.50 10.61
N LEU A 14 16.11 12.78 10.05
CA LEU A 14 15.76 12.02 8.92
C LEU A 14 14.86 10.92 9.33
N GLY A 15 15.12 10.31 10.42
CA GLY A 15 14.27 9.26 10.90
C GLY A 15 12.91 9.76 11.24
N CYS A 16 12.75 11.04 11.40
CA CYS A 16 11.47 11.58 11.72
C CYS A 16 10.62 11.86 10.52
N LYS A 17 11.12 11.53 9.34
CA LYS A 17 10.32 11.72 8.16
C LYS A 17 9.02 10.96 8.29
N ALA A 18 7.92 11.61 8.01
CA ALA A 18 6.62 10.98 8.13
C ALA A 18 6.50 9.81 7.16
N ALA A 19 5.80 8.80 7.56
CA ALA A 19 5.45 7.71 6.68
C ALA A 19 4.58 8.24 5.56
N ASP A 20 4.84 7.81 4.35
CA ASP A 20 4.22 8.42 3.19
C ASP A 20 3.94 7.36 2.14
N PHE A 21 2.94 7.61 1.31
CA PHE A 21 2.61 6.73 0.22
C PHE A 21 2.14 7.56 -0.98
N ARG A 22 2.19 6.97 -2.17
CA ARG A 22 1.69 7.63 -3.37
C ARG A 22 0.24 7.22 -3.60
N SER A 23 -0.61 8.22 -3.89
CA SER A 23 -2.00 7.97 -4.24
C SER A 23 -2.16 8.37 -5.70
N VAL A 24 -2.58 7.44 -6.54
CA VAL A 24 -2.60 7.64 -7.99
C VAL A 24 -3.96 7.28 -8.57
N ASP A 25 -4.22 7.75 -9.79
CA ASP A 25 -5.46 7.44 -10.47
C ASP A 25 -5.39 6.06 -11.13
N ALA A 26 -6.50 5.62 -11.69
CA ALA A 26 -6.60 4.27 -12.24
C ALA A 26 -5.66 4.02 -13.40
N GLU A 27 -5.46 5.03 -14.24
CA GLU A 27 -4.57 4.89 -15.39
C GLU A 27 -3.12 4.70 -14.92
N THR A 28 -2.70 5.50 -13.98
CA THR A 28 -1.34 5.39 -13.42
C THR A 28 -1.19 4.07 -12.66
N PHE A 29 -2.21 3.69 -11.89
CA PHE A 29 -2.17 2.42 -11.15
C PHE A 29 -2.00 1.25 -12.11
N ALA A 30 -2.69 1.26 -13.24
CA ALA A 30 -2.57 0.20 -14.23
C ALA A 30 -1.13 0.09 -14.75
N LYS A 31 -0.46 1.22 -14.91
CA LYS A 31 0.93 1.20 -15.36
C LYS A 31 1.86 0.68 -14.27
N VAL A 32 1.61 1.06 -13.04
CA VAL A 32 2.45 0.60 -11.92
C VAL A 32 2.42 -0.92 -11.82
N ILE A 33 1.24 -1.52 -11.95
CA ILE A 33 1.13 -2.97 -11.78
C ILE A 33 1.56 -3.76 -13.00
N GLU A 34 1.94 -3.10 -14.09
CA GLU A 34 2.57 -3.80 -15.21
C GLU A 34 3.94 -4.35 -14.81
N ASP A 35 4.58 -3.74 -13.85
CA ASP A 35 5.84 -4.23 -13.31
C ASP A 35 5.55 -5.49 -12.49
N THR A 36 6.06 -6.63 -12.91
CA THR A 36 5.74 -7.91 -12.29
C THR A 36 6.36 -8.08 -10.91
N THR A 37 7.27 -7.20 -10.51
CA THR A 37 7.82 -7.25 -9.15
C THR A 37 6.92 -6.56 -8.14
N VAL A 38 5.96 -5.77 -8.60
CA VAL A 38 5.03 -5.07 -7.71
C VAL A 38 3.99 -6.05 -7.19
N VAL A 39 3.77 -6.02 -5.88
CA VAL A 39 2.77 -6.88 -5.24
C VAL A 39 1.43 -6.18 -5.28
N ARG A 40 0.41 -6.84 -5.79
CA ARG A 40 -0.96 -6.31 -5.84
C ARG A 40 -1.71 -6.73 -4.60
N LEU A 41 -2.34 -5.79 -3.92
CA LEU A 41 -3.00 -6.07 -2.64
C LEU A 41 -4.39 -5.47 -2.62
N ASP A 42 -5.39 -6.33 -2.41
CA ASP A 42 -6.78 -5.93 -2.22
C ASP A 42 -7.02 -5.89 -0.72
N VAL A 43 -7.43 -4.73 -0.18
CA VAL A 43 -7.63 -4.61 1.26
C VAL A 43 -9.12 -4.59 1.62
N ARG A 44 -9.98 -5.04 0.70
CA ARG A 44 -11.42 -5.13 0.91
C ARG A 44 -11.77 -6.40 1.68
N THR A 45 -13.06 -6.67 1.81
CA THR A 45 -13.53 -7.88 2.47
C THR A 45 -13.47 -9.08 1.51
N ALA A 46 -13.54 -10.28 2.08
CA ALA A 46 -13.54 -11.50 1.28
C ALA A 46 -14.73 -11.54 0.32
N ASN A 47 -15.89 -11.04 0.75
CA ASN A 47 -17.07 -11.01 -0.10
C ASN A 47 -16.84 -10.13 -1.33
N GLU A 48 -16.28 -8.95 -1.13
CA GLU A 48 -16.00 -8.06 -2.26
C GLU A 48 -14.99 -8.69 -3.20
N TYR A 49 -13.95 -9.29 -2.66
CA TYR A 49 -12.91 -9.93 -3.44
C TYR A 49 -13.49 -11.05 -4.31
N ALA A 50 -14.38 -11.85 -3.74
CA ALA A 50 -14.98 -12.96 -4.47
C ALA A 50 -15.84 -12.49 -5.63
N GLN A 51 -16.42 -11.30 -5.51
CA GLN A 51 -17.27 -10.77 -6.57
C GLN A 51 -16.47 -10.18 -7.73
N GLY A 52 -15.18 -9.98 -7.54
CA GLY A 52 -14.32 -9.48 -8.60
C GLY A 52 -13.16 -8.73 -7.99
N HIS A 53 -11.97 -8.96 -8.51
CA HIS A 53 -10.75 -8.31 -8.01
C HIS A 53 -9.75 -8.18 -9.15
N ILE A 54 -8.75 -7.35 -8.95
CA ILE A 54 -7.67 -7.20 -9.93
C ILE A 54 -6.89 -8.52 -9.96
N PRO A 55 -6.60 -9.07 -11.14
CA PRO A 55 -5.92 -10.37 -11.22
C PRO A 55 -4.63 -10.40 -10.41
N ASN A 56 -4.38 -11.51 -9.77
CA ASN A 56 -3.17 -11.79 -8.99
C ASN A 56 -3.07 -10.96 -7.70
N ALA A 57 -4.13 -10.27 -7.30
CA ALA A 57 -4.10 -9.53 -6.04
C ALA A 57 -4.25 -10.48 -4.87
N LEU A 58 -3.41 -10.27 -3.85
CA LEU A 58 -3.59 -10.92 -2.56
C LEU A 58 -4.71 -10.20 -1.82
N LEU A 59 -5.37 -10.90 -0.93
CA LEU A 59 -6.42 -10.31 -0.11
C LEU A 59 -5.97 -10.23 1.34
N ILE A 60 -5.91 -9.01 1.88
CA ILE A 60 -5.74 -8.83 3.32
C ILE A 60 -6.72 -7.74 3.73
N ASP A 61 -7.75 -8.11 4.45
CA ASP A 61 -8.87 -7.23 4.80
C ASP A 61 -8.43 -6.24 5.88
N VAL A 62 -8.42 -4.94 5.55
CA VAL A 62 -7.94 -3.92 6.47
C VAL A 62 -8.90 -3.69 7.64
N THR A 63 -10.14 -4.16 7.54
CA THR A 63 -11.09 -4.01 8.66
C THR A 63 -10.84 -5.01 9.78
N GLN A 64 -9.98 -6.00 9.56
CA GLN A 64 -9.68 -6.99 10.58
C GLN A 64 -8.60 -6.48 11.52
N ALA A 65 -8.74 -6.79 12.82
CA ALA A 65 -7.80 -6.29 13.82
C ALA A 65 -6.38 -6.77 13.58
N ASN A 66 -6.22 -7.93 12.93
CA ASN A 66 -4.90 -8.49 12.68
C ASN A 66 -4.32 -8.11 11.32
N PHE A 67 -4.81 -7.02 10.73
CA PHE A 67 -4.35 -6.61 9.39
C PHE A 67 -2.82 -6.52 9.30
N MET A 68 -2.20 -5.77 10.20
CA MET A 68 -0.75 -5.58 10.12
C MET A 68 0.01 -6.86 10.43
N GLN A 69 -0.50 -7.69 11.31
CA GLN A 69 0.14 -8.96 11.59
C GLN A 69 0.19 -9.83 10.33
N LYS A 70 -0.92 -9.91 9.61
CA LYS A 70 -0.95 -10.66 8.37
C LYS A 70 -0.07 -10.02 7.30
N ALA A 71 -0.08 -8.70 7.21
CA ALA A 71 0.72 -7.99 6.23
C ALA A 71 2.20 -8.29 6.44
N GLU A 72 2.66 -8.25 7.69
CA GLU A 72 4.05 -8.52 7.99
C GLU A 72 4.44 -9.96 7.63
N GLN A 73 3.49 -10.88 7.71
CA GLN A 73 3.77 -12.26 7.36
C GLN A 73 3.79 -12.50 5.85
N LEU A 74 2.98 -11.75 5.11
CA LEU A 74 2.74 -12.08 3.71
C LEU A 74 3.41 -11.14 2.71
N LEU A 75 3.74 -9.92 3.12
CA LEU A 75 4.23 -8.92 2.19
C LEU A 75 5.73 -8.70 2.35
N PRO A 76 6.48 -8.74 1.24
CA PRO A 76 7.92 -8.44 1.31
C PRO A 76 8.15 -6.94 1.40
N LYS A 77 9.14 -6.52 2.16
CA LYS A 77 9.43 -5.09 2.33
C LYS A 77 10.34 -4.52 1.25
N ASP A 78 10.92 -5.39 0.44
CA ASP A 78 11.79 -4.95 -0.64
C ASP A 78 11.06 -4.79 -1.96
N LYS A 79 9.72 -4.86 -1.96
CA LYS A 79 8.92 -4.69 -3.17
C LYS A 79 7.86 -3.64 -2.93
N THR A 80 7.48 -2.95 -3.98
CA THR A 80 6.38 -1.99 -3.93
C THR A 80 5.07 -2.72 -3.77
N ILE A 81 4.23 -2.24 -2.88
CA ILE A 81 2.88 -2.77 -2.65
C ILE A 81 1.89 -1.82 -3.32
N ALA A 82 1.17 -2.31 -4.33
CA ALA A 82 0.14 -1.52 -5.00
C ALA A 82 -1.20 -2.01 -4.48
N LEU A 83 -1.91 -1.17 -3.75
CA LEU A 83 -3.11 -1.61 -3.05
C LEU A 83 -4.33 -0.76 -3.39
N TYR A 84 -5.49 -1.36 -3.14
CA TYR A 84 -6.75 -0.68 -3.41
C TYR A 84 -7.86 -1.23 -2.52
N CYS A 85 -8.90 -0.40 -2.33
CA CYS A 85 -10.15 -0.86 -1.76
C CYS A 85 -11.25 -0.56 -2.76
N ARG A 86 -12.46 -0.29 -2.30
CA ARG A 86 -13.58 -0.07 -3.22
C ARG A 86 -13.62 1.37 -3.74
N SER A 87 -13.51 2.35 -2.84
CA SER A 87 -13.66 3.76 -3.21
C SER A 87 -12.47 4.63 -2.82
N GLY A 88 -11.45 4.06 -2.17
CA GLY A 88 -10.26 4.81 -1.77
C GLY A 88 -10.19 5.16 -0.29
N ARG A 89 -11.25 4.87 0.46
CA ARG A 89 -11.27 5.26 1.87
C ARG A 89 -10.48 4.29 2.75
N ARG A 90 -10.80 3.01 2.67
CA ARG A 90 -10.08 2.00 3.46
C ARG A 90 -8.65 1.86 3.02
N SER A 91 -8.39 2.06 1.71
CA SER A 91 -7.05 1.89 1.17
C SER A 91 -6.09 2.93 1.71
N LYS A 92 -6.55 4.16 2.00
CA LYS A 92 -5.67 5.18 2.56
C LYS A 92 -5.24 4.82 3.97
N ASN A 93 -6.16 4.22 4.73
CA ASN A 93 -5.83 3.73 6.07
C ASN A 93 -4.82 2.59 5.97
N ALA A 94 -5.05 1.64 5.08
CA ALA A 94 -4.13 0.52 4.88
C ALA A 94 -2.75 1.02 4.45
N ALA A 95 -2.72 1.95 3.49
CA ALA A 95 -1.47 2.51 2.98
C ALA A 95 -0.68 3.21 4.08
N MET A 96 -1.38 3.96 4.93
CA MET A 96 -0.72 4.64 6.03
C MET A 96 -0.10 3.64 7.00
N GLN A 97 -0.83 2.59 7.38
CA GLN A 97 -0.30 1.58 8.29
C GLN A 97 0.93 0.90 7.69
N LEU A 98 0.84 0.52 6.42
CA LEU A 98 1.95 -0.16 5.78
C LEU A 98 3.17 0.76 5.65
N ALA A 99 2.95 2.01 5.27
CA ALA A 99 4.06 2.96 5.15
C ALA A 99 4.74 3.18 6.49
N GLN A 100 3.98 3.24 7.58
CA GLN A 100 4.54 3.39 8.92
C GLN A 100 5.39 2.19 9.32
N HIS A 101 5.18 1.04 8.69
CA HIS A 101 5.94 -0.17 8.97
C HIS A 101 7.00 -0.45 7.91
N GLY A 102 7.36 0.56 7.12
CA GLY A 102 8.52 0.47 6.24
C GLY A 102 8.25 -0.01 4.83
N TYR A 103 6.99 -0.15 4.44
CA TYR A 103 6.66 -0.57 3.09
C TYR A 103 6.60 0.62 2.13
N GLN A 104 6.96 0.39 0.88
CA GLN A 104 6.71 1.35 -0.19
C GLN A 104 5.34 1.06 -0.78
N VAL A 105 4.46 2.06 -0.80
CA VAL A 105 3.06 1.83 -1.14
C VAL A 105 2.59 2.79 -2.21
N VAL A 106 1.86 2.25 -3.18
CA VAL A 106 1.11 3.01 -4.17
C VAL A 106 -0.35 2.62 -3.99
N GLU A 107 -1.22 3.60 -3.85
CA GLU A 107 -2.63 3.38 -3.55
C GLU A 107 -3.49 3.90 -4.70
N LEU A 108 -4.50 3.13 -5.11
CA LEU A 108 -5.45 3.54 -6.14
C LEU A 108 -6.47 4.45 -5.49
N ASN A 109 -6.40 5.75 -5.77
CA ASN A 109 -7.09 6.77 -4.99
C ASN A 109 -8.62 6.69 -5.04
N THR A 110 -9.18 6.20 -6.14
CA THR A 110 -10.62 6.08 -6.28
C THR A 110 -11.09 4.62 -6.28
N GLY A 111 -10.17 3.71 -6.00
CA GLY A 111 -10.49 2.33 -5.72
C GLY A 111 -10.98 1.52 -6.91
N PHE A 112 -11.46 0.33 -6.60
CA PHE A 112 -11.94 -0.60 -7.60
C PHE A 112 -13.09 -0.02 -8.41
N ASN A 113 -13.84 0.92 -7.86
CA ASN A 113 -14.92 1.59 -8.59
C ASN A 113 -14.43 2.27 -9.88
N SER A 114 -13.18 2.71 -9.89
CA SER A 114 -12.62 3.40 -11.05
C SER A 114 -11.77 2.48 -11.93
N TRP A 115 -11.61 1.22 -11.54
CA TRP A 115 -10.76 0.29 -12.27
C TRP A 115 -11.41 -0.11 -13.57
N LYS A 116 -10.65 -0.06 -14.66
CA LYS A 116 -11.16 -0.40 -15.99
C LYS A 116 -10.38 -1.54 -16.65
N GLY A 117 -9.47 -2.14 -15.91
CA GLY A 117 -8.67 -3.24 -16.43
C GLY A 117 -9.36 -4.58 -16.20
N GLU A 118 -8.58 -5.63 -16.34
CA GLU A 118 -9.10 -6.99 -16.18
C GLU A 118 -9.57 -7.23 -14.76
N VAL A 119 -10.55 -8.12 -14.62
CA VAL A 119 -11.12 -8.50 -13.34
C VAL A 119 -11.18 -10.01 -13.29
N GLU A 120 -10.79 -10.56 -12.15
CA GLU A 120 -10.80 -11.99 -11.89
C GLU A 120 -11.82 -12.29 -10.81
N ARG A 121 -12.49 -13.46 -10.89
CA ARG A 121 -13.45 -13.86 -9.85
C ARG A 121 -13.12 -15.22 -9.29
#